data_ecca57146584494217bc79b93b62139c
#
_entry.id   ecca57146584494217bc79b93b62139c
#
_cell.length_a   1.000
_cell.length_b   1.000
_cell.length_c   1.000
_cell.angle_alpha   90.00
_cell.angle_beta   90.00
_cell.angle_gamma   90.00
#
_symmetry.space_group_name_H-M   'P 1'
#
loop_
_entity.id
_entity.type
_entity.pdbx_description
1 polymer ?
#
loop_
_entity_poly.entity_id
_entity_poly.type
_entity_poly.pdbx_seq_one_letter_code
_entity_poly.pdbx_strand_id
1 'polypeptide(L)'
;MNKSLNDFTNITTVILYILYSISKRLYLNQALVVILAIAWVINLSLIIYLIYKIVKDKEAMEKSTRNWLYFRTIANLGFIYLTLRLI
;
A
#
# COMPACT_ATOMS: atom_id res chain seq x y z
N MET A 1 -18.79 5.03 2.41
CA MET A 1 -17.37 4.67 2.20
C MET A 1 -16.86 5.24 0.87
N ASN A 2 -15.64 5.73 0.85
CA ASN A 2 -15.05 6.21 -0.39
C ASN A 2 -14.56 5.04 -1.23
N LYS A 3 -15.45 4.50 -2.05
CA LYS A 3 -15.15 3.33 -2.88
C LYS A 3 -14.04 3.62 -3.88
N SER A 4 -14.02 4.83 -4.44
CA SER A 4 -12.99 5.23 -5.41
C SER A 4 -11.59 5.19 -4.78
N LEU A 5 -11.44 5.69 -3.56
CA LEU A 5 -10.16 5.67 -2.86
C LEU A 5 -9.76 4.24 -2.51
N ASN A 6 -10.71 3.41 -2.09
CA ASN A 6 -10.43 2.01 -1.80
C ASN A 6 -9.94 1.27 -3.04
N ASP A 7 -10.61 1.45 -4.18
CA ASP A 7 -10.21 0.83 -5.43
C ASP A 7 -8.85 1.35 -5.90
N PHE A 8 -8.61 2.66 -5.76
CA PHE A 8 -7.34 3.27 -6.14
C PHE A 8 -6.18 2.67 -5.33
N THR A 9 -6.31 2.57 -4.00
CA THR A 9 -5.25 2.02 -3.16
C THR A 9 -5.03 0.54 -3.41
N ASN A 10 -6.10 -0.19 -3.77
CA ASN A 10 -5.97 -1.61 -4.11
C ASN A 10 -5.14 -1.80 -5.38
N ILE A 11 -5.45 -1.00 -6.42
CA ILE A 11 -4.72 -1.05 -7.70
C ILE A 11 -3.26 -0.63 -7.50
N THR A 12 -3.02 0.46 -6.75
CA THR A 12 -1.65 0.93 -6.52
C THR A 12 -0.83 -0.09 -5.72
N THR A 13 -1.44 -0.79 -4.78
CA THR A 13 -0.76 -1.84 -4.03
C THR A 13 -0.27 -2.95 -4.97
N VAL A 14 -1.09 -3.38 -5.92
CA VAL A 14 -0.71 -4.40 -6.91
C VAL A 14 0.42 -3.89 -7.81
N ILE A 15 0.30 -2.66 -8.30
CA ILE A 15 1.33 -2.06 -9.16
C ILE A 15 2.66 -1.96 -8.42
N LEU A 16 2.65 -1.50 -7.17
CA LEU A 16 3.87 -1.38 -6.37
C LEU A 16 4.50 -2.74 -6.08
N TYR A 17 3.68 -3.76 -5.86
CA TYR A 17 4.19 -5.12 -5.69
C TYR A 17 4.93 -5.59 -6.94
N ILE A 18 4.36 -5.34 -8.12
CA ILE A 18 4.98 -5.71 -9.40
C ILE A 18 6.30 -4.97 -9.57
N LEU A 19 6.32 -3.65 -9.29
CA LEU A 19 7.53 -2.84 -9.39
C LEU A 19 8.61 -3.32 -8.41
N TYR A 20 8.22 -3.71 -7.19
CA TYR A 20 9.15 -4.27 -6.23
C TYR A 20 9.79 -5.56 -6.76
N SER A 21 8.98 -6.46 -7.32
CA SER A 21 9.46 -7.72 -7.88
C SER A 21 10.45 -7.49 -9.02
N ILE A 22 10.15 -6.53 -9.91
CA ILE A 22 11.04 -6.16 -11.01
C ILE A 22 12.35 -5.59 -10.47
N SER A 23 12.28 -4.69 -9.50
CA SER A 23 13.47 -4.08 -8.88
C SER A 23 14.38 -5.13 -8.26
N LYS A 24 13.79 -6.10 -7.59
CA LYS A 24 14.54 -7.18 -6.94
C LYS A 24 15.27 -8.05 -7.97
N ARG A 25 14.61 -8.35 -9.11
CA ARG A 25 15.18 -9.23 -10.13
C ARG A 25 16.25 -8.55 -10.97
N LEU A 26 16.06 -7.27 -11.31
CA LEU A 26 16.89 -6.57 -12.28
C LEU A 26 17.97 -5.71 -11.62
N TYR A 27 18.05 -5.68 -10.30
CA TYR A 27 19.02 -4.85 -9.56
C TYR A 27 18.98 -3.40 -10.05
N LEU A 28 17.77 -2.82 -10.07
CA LEU A 28 17.58 -1.48 -10.59
C LEU A 28 18.38 -0.44 -9.79
N ASN A 29 18.56 0.74 -10.42
CA ASN A 29 19.24 1.87 -9.83
C ASN A 29 18.66 2.20 -8.45
N GLN A 30 19.56 2.51 -7.49
CA GLN A 30 19.19 2.86 -6.12
C GLN A 30 18.18 4.00 -6.06
N ALA A 31 18.30 4.98 -6.98
CA ALA A 31 17.35 6.10 -7.03
C ALA A 31 15.92 5.61 -7.31
N LEU A 32 15.76 4.62 -8.18
CA LEU A 32 14.45 4.04 -8.48
C LEU A 32 13.89 3.29 -7.28
N VAL A 33 14.74 2.61 -6.52
CA VAL A 33 14.33 1.90 -5.30
C VAL A 33 13.86 2.90 -4.24
N VAL A 34 14.54 4.05 -4.10
CA VAL A 34 14.14 5.12 -3.18
C VAL A 34 12.76 5.67 -3.58
N ILE A 35 12.54 5.91 -4.87
CA ILE A 35 11.24 6.37 -5.37
C ILE A 35 10.15 5.34 -5.06
N LEU A 36 10.45 4.06 -5.21
CA LEU A 36 9.52 2.99 -4.88
C LEU A 36 9.18 2.98 -3.39
N ALA A 37 10.17 3.18 -2.51
CA ALA A 37 9.94 3.26 -1.07
C ALA A 37 9.03 4.44 -0.72
N ILE A 38 9.24 5.60 -1.33
CA ILE A 38 8.39 6.77 -1.14
C ILE A 38 6.96 6.47 -1.61
N ALA A 39 6.81 5.80 -2.74
CA ALA A 39 5.50 5.43 -3.25
C ALA A 39 4.76 4.48 -2.28
N TRP A 40 5.46 3.53 -1.68
CA TRP A 40 4.87 2.66 -0.65
C TRP A 40 4.39 3.46 0.56
N VAL A 41 5.17 4.44 1.02
CA VAL A 41 4.79 5.29 2.15
C VAL A 41 3.53 6.09 1.83
N ILE A 42 3.45 6.67 0.63
CA ILE A 42 2.28 7.42 0.20
C ILE A 42 1.05 6.50 0.15
N ASN A 43 1.20 5.31 -0.40
CA ASN A 43 0.11 4.35 -0.49
C ASN A 43 -0.40 3.95 0.90
N LEU A 44 0.52 3.69 1.82
CA LEU A 44 0.17 3.35 3.21
C LEU A 44 -0.59 4.51 3.87
N SER A 45 -0.14 5.75 3.65
CA SER A 45 -0.81 6.93 4.19
C SER A 45 -2.26 7.03 3.70
N LEU A 46 -2.50 6.76 2.43
CA LEU A 46 -3.85 6.76 1.86
C LEU A 46 -4.72 5.66 2.48
N ILE A 47 -4.16 4.48 2.72
CA ILE A 47 -4.89 3.38 3.36
C ILE A 47 -5.25 3.75 4.80
N ILE A 48 -4.32 4.33 5.54
CA ILE A 48 -4.56 4.77 6.91
C ILE A 48 -5.65 5.84 6.95
N TYR A 49 -5.61 6.80 6.03
CA TYR A 49 -6.64 7.83 5.92
C TYR A 49 -8.01 7.19 5.66
N LEU A 50 -8.07 6.20 4.79
CA LEU A 50 -9.31 5.50 4.48
C LEU A 50 -9.88 4.79 5.72
N ILE A 51 -9.02 4.09 6.45
CA ILE A 51 -9.42 3.41 7.69
C ILE A 51 -9.93 4.43 8.71
N TYR A 52 -9.21 5.54 8.89
CA TYR A 52 -9.61 6.60 9.83
C TYR A 52 -10.99 7.14 9.47
N LYS A 53 -11.23 7.41 8.19
CA LYS A 53 -12.50 7.98 7.74
C LYS A 53 -13.65 7.01 7.98
N ILE A 54 -13.43 5.72 7.73
CA ILE A 54 -14.45 4.69 7.95
C ILE A 54 -14.80 4.61 9.43
N VAL A 55 -13.81 4.58 10.31
CA VAL A 55 -14.03 4.51 11.76
C VAL A 55 -14.73 5.76 12.27
N LYS A 56 -14.32 6.93 11.78
CA LYS A 56 -14.89 8.21 12.20
C LYS A 56 -16.36 8.34 11.81
N ASP A 57 -16.67 7.97 10.57
CA ASP A 57 -18.03 8.13 10.03
C ASP A 57 -18.94 6.94 10.40
N LYS A 58 -18.38 5.93 11.07
CA LYS A 58 -19.11 4.72 11.47
C LYS A 58 -19.83 4.08 10.28
N GLU A 59 -19.22 4.13 9.11
CA GLU A 59 -19.80 3.51 7.93
C GLU A 59 -19.85 2.00 8.09
N ALA A 60 -21.00 1.40 7.70
CA ALA A 60 -21.13 -0.04 7.64
C ALA A 60 -20.25 -0.58 6.52
N MET A 61 -19.40 -1.53 6.86
CA MET A 61 -18.51 -2.16 5.89
C MET A 61 -18.57 -3.67 6.06
N GLU A 62 -18.56 -4.39 4.97
CA GLU A 62 -18.48 -5.84 5.02
C GLU A 62 -17.23 -6.28 5.77
N LYS A 63 -17.37 -7.32 6.57
CA LYS A 63 -16.28 -7.85 7.36
C LYS A 63 -15.08 -8.25 6.48
N SER A 64 -15.32 -8.85 5.32
CA SER A 64 -14.27 -9.26 4.40
C SER A 64 -13.50 -8.06 3.86
N THR A 65 -14.19 -6.97 3.50
CA THR A 65 -13.53 -5.75 3.02
C THR A 65 -12.67 -5.11 4.11
N ARG A 66 -13.17 -5.09 5.34
CA ARG A 66 -12.44 -4.54 6.49
C ARG A 66 -11.18 -5.38 6.77
N ASN A 67 -11.31 -6.69 6.75
CA ASN A 67 -10.17 -7.58 6.96
C ASN A 67 -9.13 -7.42 5.84
N TRP A 68 -9.58 -7.21 4.62
CA TRP A 68 -8.70 -6.96 3.48
C TRP A 68 -7.93 -5.64 3.64
N LEU A 69 -8.57 -4.59 4.15
CA LEU A 69 -7.90 -3.32 4.44
C LEU A 69 -6.80 -3.50 5.48
N TYR A 70 -7.07 -4.23 6.56
CA TYR A 70 -6.07 -4.50 7.58
C TYR A 70 -4.91 -5.32 7.01
N PHE A 71 -5.21 -6.33 6.21
CA PHE A 71 -4.19 -7.13 5.55
C PHE A 71 -3.30 -6.27 4.66
N ARG A 72 -3.88 -5.38 3.86
CA ARG A 72 -3.11 -4.48 3.00
C ARG A 72 -2.22 -3.53 3.81
N THR A 73 -2.70 -3.08 4.95
CA THR A 73 -1.90 -2.23 5.84
C THR A 73 -0.64 -2.95 6.30
N ILE A 74 -0.79 -4.19 6.75
CA ILE A 74 0.33 -5.01 7.19
C ILE A 74 1.27 -5.30 6.02
N ALA A 75 0.74 -5.63 4.86
CA ALA A 75 1.53 -5.91 3.67
C ALA A 75 2.34 -4.69 3.25
N ASN A 76 1.75 -3.50 3.29
CA ASN A 76 2.46 -2.26 2.96
C ASN A 76 3.63 -2.01 3.91
N LEU A 77 3.43 -2.22 5.21
CA LEU A 77 4.53 -2.10 6.18
C LEU A 77 5.65 -3.08 5.87
N GLY A 78 5.31 -4.32 5.55
CA GLY A 78 6.30 -5.34 5.20
C GLY A 78 7.06 -4.97 3.93
N PHE A 79 6.38 -4.49 2.90
CA PHE A 79 7.02 -4.10 1.64
C PHE A 79 7.86 -2.84 1.78
N ILE A 80 7.48 -1.90 2.62
CA ILE A 80 8.32 -0.74 2.93
C ILE A 80 9.65 -1.23 3.52
N TYR A 81 9.59 -2.12 4.49
CA TYR A 81 10.80 -2.68 5.11
C TYR A 81 11.66 -3.41 4.08
N LEU A 82 11.06 -4.27 3.26
CA LEU A 82 11.80 -5.03 2.24
C LEU A 82 12.41 -4.11 1.19
N THR A 83 11.70 -3.06 0.77
CA THR A 83 12.20 -2.09 -0.20
C THR A 83 13.40 -1.33 0.37
N LEU A 84 13.33 -0.92 1.64
CA LEU A 84 14.44 -0.24 2.30
C LEU A 84 15.67 -1.13 2.40
N ARG A 85 15.50 -2.43 2.51
CA ARG A 85 16.63 -3.37 2.53
C ARG A 85 17.32 -3.49 1.18
N LEU A 86 16.66 -3.11 0.09
CA LEU A 86 17.29 -3.12 -1.23
C LEU A 86 18.24 -1.93 -1.42
N ILE A 87 18.06 -0.89 -0.62
CA ILE A 87 18.96 0.27 -0.62
C ILE A 87 20.21 -0.07 0.17
#